data_7ed9ae466c0c1fcd2911035f390ea65a
#
_entry.id   7ed9ae466c0c1fcd2911035f390ea65a
#
_cell.length_a   1.000
_cell.length_b   1.000
_cell.length_c   1.000
_cell.angle_alpha   90.00
_cell.angle_beta   90.00
_cell.angle_gamma   90.00
#
_symmetry.space_group_name_H-M   'P 1'
#
loop_
_entity.id
_entity.type
_entity.pdbx_description
1 polymer ?
#
loop_
_entity_poly.entity_id
_entity_poly.type
_entity_poly.pdbx_seq_one_letter_code
_entity_poly.pdbx_strand_id
1 'polypeptide(L)'
;MARPATGEHGCLHSPANVVTGDLEQVDVLIVGGGVCGTALLFELARYTDLQRLLLVERYGELAQVNSRATNNSQTIHCGDIETNYTLEKAVRVKRTAEMIVHYAELLEPAERERCVFRTPKMVLGVGEQECRFLRERFTQFSPHFPAMELLEKEQIATWEPKVAQRQGELRSEELVAIGIRSTYTAVDYEALSASFVAQAKRAVAGSERQLDVALNTRVEAIAVEDHAAGPDGTTFVVTLRSADGGNRQVRARHVVVNAGAHSLLMAQQMGYGLEYSCLPVAGSFYFTPDVLQGKVYTVQNDKLPFAAIHGDPDVRAPGKTRFGPTALLLPLLERYKPASFWEFLKVLRLDWAVLTVFWQLFKVADIRNYIVKNLLFEVPWLRRRLFLADARKIVPDMGLDDLSFAEGYGGVRPQLINKHERRLMLGEARINARPGLVFNVTPSPGGTCCLGNAATDLEAIAARLGCRFDQQKLSVELYGEAAPGAA
;
A
#
# COMPACT_ATOMS: atom_id res chain seq x y z
N MET A 1 11.72 50.78 22.50
CA MET A 1 10.94 51.04 21.27
C MET A 1 11.63 50.37 20.11
N ALA A 2 11.20 49.16 19.75
CA ALA A 2 11.69 48.43 18.60
C ALA A 2 10.49 48.07 17.72
N ARG A 3 10.52 48.48 16.46
CA ARG A 3 9.48 48.23 15.45
C ARG A 3 9.54 46.75 15.01
N PRO A 4 8.42 46.11 14.73
CA PRO A 4 8.43 44.81 14.13
C PRO A 4 8.67 44.91 12.61
N ALA A 5 9.54 44.04 12.10
CA ALA A 5 9.82 43.89 10.68
C ALA A 5 8.70 43.03 10.03
N THR A 6 7.95 43.67 9.14
CA THR A 6 7.02 42.99 8.24
C THR A 6 7.83 42.36 7.09
N GLY A 7 8.03 41.06 7.12
CA GLY A 7 8.60 40.29 6.01
C GLY A 7 7.49 39.91 5.02
N GLU A 8 7.43 40.59 3.90
CA GLU A 8 6.65 40.17 2.72
C GLU A 8 7.30 38.92 2.10
N HIS A 9 6.67 37.78 2.26
CA HIS A 9 7.03 36.58 1.48
C HIS A 9 6.38 36.69 0.11
N GLY A 10 7.20 37.03 -0.88
CA GLY A 10 6.83 37.05 -2.28
C GLY A 10 6.38 35.68 -2.77
N CYS A 11 5.08 35.51 -3.00
CA CYS A 11 4.49 34.45 -3.78
C CYS A 11 4.88 34.63 -5.26
N LEU A 12 5.80 33.84 -5.76
CA LEU A 12 6.00 33.64 -7.20
C LEU A 12 4.94 32.64 -7.70
N HIS A 13 3.75 33.12 -7.94
CA HIS A 13 2.79 32.43 -8.81
C HIS A 13 2.35 33.39 -9.90
N SER A 14 2.88 33.14 -11.11
CA SER A 14 2.31 33.69 -12.34
C SER A 14 0.84 33.20 -12.46
N PRO A 15 -0.14 34.03 -12.70
CA PRO A 15 -1.51 33.58 -12.88
C PRO A 15 -1.55 32.80 -14.21
N ALA A 16 -1.76 31.49 -14.14
CA ALA A 16 -2.18 30.72 -15.30
C ALA A 16 -3.48 31.37 -15.82
N ASN A 17 -3.56 31.57 -17.14
CA ASN A 17 -4.71 32.11 -17.85
C ASN A 17 -6.00 31.47 -17.32
N VAL A 18 -6.80 32.24 -16.61
CA VAL A 18 -8.15 31.83 -16.18
C VAL A 18 -8.99 31.80 -17.47
N VAL A 19 -9.26 30.62 -17.95
CA VAL A 19 -10.25 30.43 -19.02
C VAL A 19 -11.62 30.74 -18.40
N THR A 20 -12.21 31.87 -18.77
CA THR A 20 -13.56 32.27 -18.38
C THR A 20 -14.60 31.51 -19.22
N GLY A 21 -14.72 30.22 -18.97
CA GLY A 21 -15.78 29.37 -19.49
C GLY A 21 -16.39 28.56 -18.34
N ASP A 22 -17.61 28.08 -18.49
CA ASP A 22 -18.21 27.15 -17.52
C ASP A 22 -17.34 25.90 -17.43
N LEU A 23 -16.56 25.79 -16.33
CA LEU A 23 -15.71 24.62 -16.09
C LEU A 23 -16.59 23.40 -15.79
N GLU A 24 -16.20 22.25 -16.31
CA GLU A 24 -16.77 20.98 -15.88
C GLU A 24 -16.74 20.89 -14.35
N GLN A 25 -17.88 20.59 -13.73
CA GLN A 25 -18.00 20.51 -12.27
C GLN A 25 -18.12 19.05 -11.84
N VAL A 26 -17.39 18.67 -10.81
CA VAL A 26 -17.48 17.35 -10.18
C VAL A 26 -17.61 17.47 -8.66
N ASP A 27 -18.33 16.55 -8.04
CA ASP A 27 -18.43 16.50 -6.58
C ASP A 27 -17.12 16.08 -5.97
N VAL A 28 -16.52 14.98 -6.47
CA VAL A 28 -15.25 14.47 -5.98
C VAL A 28 -14.32 14.14 -7.16
N LEU A 29 -13.09 14.66 -7.08
CA LEU A 29 -12.00 14.30 -7.97
C LEU A 29 -10.97 13.48 -7.19
N ILE A 30 -10.70 12.27 -7.68
CA ILE A 30 -9.72 11.33 -7.11
C ILE A 30 -8.49 11.31 -8.02
N VAL A 31 -7.31 11.57 -7.46
CA VAL A 31 -6.04 11.52 -8.18
C VAL A 31 -5.31 10.21 -7.86
N GLY A 32 -5.14 9.37 -8.87
CA GLY A 32 -4.43 8.09 -8.79
C GLY A 32 -5.36 6.88 -8.92
N GLY A 33 -5.12 6.07 -9.95
CA GLY A 33 -5.84 4.84 -10.28
C GLY A 33 -5.25 3.57 -9.65
N GLY A 34 -4.47 3.70 -8.57
CA GLY A 34 -4.03 2.59 -7.74
C GLY A 34 -5.14 2.06 -6.83
N VAL A 35 -4.87 1.00 -6.08
CA VAL A 35 -5.88 0.31 -5.25
C VAL A 35 -6.61 1.23 -4.27
N CYS A 36 -5.92 2.22 -3.68
CA CYS A 36 -6.57 3.15 -2.74
C CYS A 36 -7.53 4.13 -3.43
N GLY A 37 -7.15 4.68 -4.59
CA GLY A 37 -8.03 5.60 -5.33
C GLY A 37 -9.23 4.88 -5.94
N THR A 38 -9.04 3.67 -6.44
CA THR A 38 -10.13 2.86 -7.00
C THR A 38 -11.09 2.32 -5.93
N ALA A 39 -10.57 1.98 -4.72
CA ALA A 39 -11.39 1.64 -3.56
C ALA A 39 -12.29 2.82 -3.14
N LEU A 40 -11.73 4.03 -3.06
CA LEU A 40 -12.52 5.23 -2.75
C LEU A 40 -13.59 5.49 -3.82
N LEU A 41 -13.26 5.35 -5.10
CA LEU A 41 -14.24 5.49 -6.18
C LEU A 41 -15.40 4.50 -6.03
N PHE A 42 -15.08 3.22 -5.71
CA PHE A 42 -16.07 2.18 -5.47
C PHE A 42 -17.00 2.56 -4.31
N GLU A 43 -16.43 2.93 -3.17
CA GLU A 43 -17.24 3.25 -1.98
C GLU A 43 -18.12 4.48 -2.19
N LEU A 44 -17.60 5.56 -2.80
CA LEU A 44 -18.38 6.74 -3.13
C LEU A 44 -19.54 6.42 -4.09
N ALA A 45 -19.26 5.61 -5.11
CA ALA A 45 -20.29 5.22 -6.08
C ALA A 45 -21.38 4.35 -5.45
N ARG A 46 -21.02 3.43 -4.54
CA ARG A 46 -21.93 2.42 -3.99
C ARG A 46 -22.72 2.89 -2.78
N TYR A 47 -22.11 3.74 -1.94
CA TYR A 47 -22.65 4.09 -0.62
C TYR A 47 -23.09 5.55 -0.49
N THR A 48 -22.95 6.36 -1.54
CA THR A 48 -23.41 7.76 -1.53
C THR A 48 -24.32 8.07 -2.71
N ASP A 49 -24.99 9.21 -2.65
CA ASP A 49 -25.80 9.78 -3.74
C ASP A 49 -25.08 10.89 -4.53
N LEU A 50 -23.76 11.01 -4.41
CA LEU A 50 -22.94 11.97 -5.15
C LEU A 50 -23.17 11.83 -6.66
N GLN A 51 -23.31 12.96 -7.36
CA GLN A 51 -23.77 12.97 -8.75
C GLN A 51 -22.64 12.83 -9.76
N ARG A 52 -21.47 13.44 -9.49
CA ARG A 52 -20.36 13.48 -10.43
C ARG A 52 -19.04 13.09 -9.77
N LEU A 53 -18.51 11.94 -10.18
CA LEU A 53 -17.25 11.39 -9.68
C LEU A 53 -16.24 11.32 -10.83
N LEU A 54 -15.03 11.82 -10.60
CA LEU A 54 -13.94 11.73 -11.58
C LEU A 54 -12.69 11.12 -10.93
N LEU A 55 -12.18 10.02 -11.49
CA LEU A 55 -10.87 9.47 -11.17
C LEU A 55 -9.90 9.79 -12.31
N VAL A 56 -8.73 10.30 -11.95
CA VAL A 56 -7.66 10.68 -12.91
C VAL A 56 -6.44 9.80 -12.67
N GLU A 57 -5.98 9.12 -13.73
CA GLU A 57 -4.76 8.29 -13.71
C GLU A 57 -3.83 8.70 -14.85
N ARG A 58 -2.55 8.89 -14.53
CA ARG A 58 -1.53 9.34 -15.51
C ARG A 58 -1.11 8.27 -16.51
N TYR A 59 -1.31 7.00 -16.17
CA TYR A 59 -1.02 5.88 -17.06
C TYR A 59 -2.24 5.46 -17.89
N GLY A 60 -1.98 4.69 -18.95
CA GLY A 60 -3.03 4.18 -19.83
C GLY A 60 -3.86 3.05 -19.22
N GLU A 61 -3.45 2.54 -18.06
CA GLU A 61 -4.14 1.48 -17.34
C GLU A 61 -4.11 1.78 -15.83
N LEU A 62 -5.03 1.15 -15.11
CA LEU A 62 -5.09 1.23 -13.65
C LEU A 62 -3.93 0.44 -13.00
N ALA A 63 -3.59 0.80 -11.78
CA ALA A 63 -2.69 0.02 -10.91
C ALA A 63 -1.24 -0.19 -11.44
N GLN A 64 -0.71 0.69 -12.28
CA GLN A 64 0.56 0.48 -12.98
C GLN A 64 1.83 0.69 -12.14
N VAL A 65 1.72 1.16 -10.88
CA VAL A 65 2.89 1.39 -10.01
C VAL A 65 2.91 0.35 -8.88
N ASN A 66 2.69 0.73 -7.63
CA ASN A 66 2.79 -0.19 -6.49
C ASN A 66 1.64 -1.20 -6.40
N SER A 67 0.48 -0.89 -6.96
CA SER A 67 -0.67 -1.80 -7.02
C SER A 67 -0.57 -2.84 -8.13
N ARG A 68 0.39 -2.70 -9.07
CA ARG A 68 0.64 -3.71 -10.10
C ARG A 68 0.98 -5.04 -9.43
N ALA A 69 0.43 -6.15 -9.92
CA ALA A 69 0.57 -7.46 -9.29
C ALA A 69 2.03 -7.89 -9.09
N THR A 70 2.93 -7.48 -10.00
CA THR A 70 4.36 -7.76 -9.92
C THR A 70 5.12 -6.91 -8.90
N ASN A 71 4.52 -5.82 -8.39
CA ASN A 71 5.22 -4.77 -7.65
C ASN A 71 4.97 -4.80 -6.14
N ASN A 72 4.25 -5.80 -5.63
CA ASN A 72 3.92 -5.94 -4.21
C ASN A 72 4.01 -7.41 -3.76
N SER A 73 3.76 -7.65 -2.47
CA SER A 73 3.84 -8.99 -1.88
C SER A 73 2.62 -9.89 -2.18
N GLN A 74 1.62 -9.39 -2.90
CA GLN A 74 0.38 -10.13 -3.17
C GLN A 74 -0.25 -10.74 -1.90
N THR A 75 -0.18 -10.01 -0.78
CA THR A 75 -0.59 -10.52 0.54
C THR A 75 -1.67 -9.64 1.14
N ILE A 76 -2.67 -10.29 1.72
CA ILE A 76 -3.60 -9.64 2.66
C ILE A 76 -2.96 -9.76 4.04
N HIS A 77 -2.49 -8.63 4.57
CA HIS A 77 -1.85 -8.54 5.88
C HIS A 77 -2.92 -8.41 6.96
N CYS A 78 -3.26 -9.52 7.63
CA CYS A 78 -4.33 -9.56 8.63
C CYS A 78 -3.85 -9.26 10.06
N GLY A 79 -2.56 -9.07 10.28
CA GLY A 79 -2.00 -8.86 11.62
C GLY A 79 -1.68 -10.13 12.39
N ASP A 80 -2.04 -11.28 11.87
CA ASP A 80 -1.90 -12.59 12.50
C ASP A 80 -0.45 -13.11 12.48
N ILE A 81 0.21 -13.11 11.32
CA ILE A 81 1.59 -13.59 11.14
C ILE A 81 2.64 -12.47 11.10
N GLU A 82 2.26 -11.21 11.09
CA GLU A 82 3.16 -10.05 11.09
C GLU A 82 3.80 -9.87 12.47
N THR A 83 4.98 -10.44 12.66
CA THR A 83 5.65 -10.54 13.97
C THR A 83 6.10 -9.21 14.57
N ASN A 84 6.16 -8.14 13.78
CA ASN A 84 6.47 -6.77 14.22
C ASN A 84 5.23 -5.95 14.65
N TYR A 85 4.03 -6.55 14.66
CA TYR A 85 2.83 -5.86 15.13
C TYR A 85 2.59 -6.13 16.61
N THR A 86 2.23 -5.07 17.35
CA THR A 86 1.60 -5.22 18.68
C THR A 86 0.20 -5.82 18.50
N LEU A 87 -0.34 -6.42 19.55
CA LEU A 87 -1.69 -7.00 19.51
C LEU A 87 -2.74 -5.94 19.11
N GLU A 88 -2.66 -4.75 19.69
CA GLU A 88 -3.59 -3.64 19.35
C GLU A 88 -3.52 -3.28 17.86
N LYS A 89 -2.31 -3.14 17.33
CA LYS A 89 -2.13 -2.87 15.88
C LYS A 89 -2.67 -4.01 15.03
N ALA A 90 -2.41 -5.25 15.42
CA ALA A 90 -2.87 -6.43 14.69
C ALA A 90 -4.39 -6.51 14.63
N VAL A 91 -5.08 -6.31 15.75
CA VAL A 91 -6.56 -6.31 15.80
C VAL A 91 -7.15 -5.18 14.94
N ARG A 92 -6.55 -3.99 14.98
CA ARG A 92 -7.00 -2.88 14.13
C ARG A 92 -6.81 -3.17 12.64
N VAL A 93 -5.67 -3.73 12.25
CA VAL A 93 -5.38 -4.09 10.86
C VAL A 93 -6.28 -5.24 10.39
N LYS A 94 -6.58 -6.22 11.25
CA LYS A 94 -7.51 -7.31 10.96
C LYS A 94 -8.85 -6.79 10.44
N ARG A 95 -9.44 -5.82 11.14
CA ARG A 95 -10.75 -5.25 10.77
C ARG A 95 -10.74 -4.68 9.34
N THR A 96 -9.67 -3.97 8.96
CA THR A 96 -9.56 -3.40 7.61
C THR A 96 -9.18 -4.43 6.55
N ALA A 97 -8.43 -5.47 6.93
CA ALA A 97 -8.08 -6.57 6.04
C ALA A 97 -9.30 -7.45 5.70
N GLU A 98 -10.17 -7.67 6.66
CA GLU A 98 -11.42 -8.42 6.49
C GLU A 98 -12.38 -7.73 5.50
N MET A 99 -12.31 -6.41 5.34
CA MET A 99 -13.10 -5.68 4.33
C MET A 99 -12.79 -6.18 2.90
N ILE A 100 -11.54 -6.56 2.58
CA ILE A 100 -11.20 -7.14 1.27
C ILE A 100 -11.90 -8.49 1.09
N VAL A 101 -11.97 -9.29 2.15
CA VAL A 101 -12.62 -10.60 2.14
C VAL A 101 -14.11 -10.44 1.91
N HIS A 102 -14.77 -9.55 2.67
CA HIS A 102 -16.17 -9.25 2.51
C HIS A 102 -16.50 -8.64 1.14
N TYR A 103 -15.65 -7.72 0.66
CA TYR A 103 -15.78 -7.21 -0.70
C TYR A 103 -15.72 -8.33 -1.75
N ALA A 104 -14.79 -9.28 -1.59
CA ALA A 104 -14.67 -10.40 -2.51
C ALA A 104 -15.94 -11.28 -2.53
N GLU A 105 -16.68 -11.35 -1.43
CA GLU A 105 -17.96 -12.06 -1.36
C GLU A 105 -19.10 -11.36 -2.13
N LEU A 106 -18.95 -10.04 -2.39
CA LEU A 106 -19.88 -9.31 -3.25
C LEU A 106 -19.67 -9.59 -4.75
N LEU A 107 -18.52 -10.18 -5.11
CA LEU A 107 -18.15 -10.43 -6.49
C LEU A 107 -18.74 -11.75 -7.01
N GLU A 108 -19.04 -11.76 -8.30
CA GLU A 108 -19.31 -13.01 -9.00
C GLU A 108 -18.10 -13.97 -8.90
N PRO A 109 -18.33 -15.30 -8.83
CA PRO A 109 -17.25 -16.26 -8.61
C PRO A 109 -16.05 -16.09 -9.51
N ALA A 110 -16.24 -15.91 -10.82
CA ALA A 110 -15.15 -15.73 -11.78
C ALA A 110 -14.37 -14.42 -11.61
N GLU A 111 -14.98 -13.36 -11.08
CA GLU A 111 -14.33 -12.09 -10.76
C GLU A 111 -13.56 -12.21 -9.45
N ARG A 112 -14.14 -12.87 -8.45
CA ARG A 112 -13.53 -13.16 -7.15
C ARG A 112 -12.25 -13.97 -7.29
N GLU A 113 -12.27 -15.06 -8.05
CA GLU A 113 -11.12 -15.95 -8.29
C GLU A 113 -9.94 -15.25 -8.96
N ARG A 114 -10.15 -14.14 -9.64
CA ARG A 114 -9.08 -13.31 -10.20
C ARG A 114 -8.49 -12.33 -9.19
N CYS A 115 -9.25 -11.96 -8.17
CA CYS A 115 -8.85 -10.92 -7.22
C CYS A 115 -8.20 -11.48 -5.96
N VAL A 116 -8.76 -12.56 -5.37
CA VAL A 116 -8.35 -13.08 -4.06
C VAL A 116 -8.17 -14.59 -4.10
N PHE A 117 -7.18 -15.08 -3.34
CA PHE A 117 -6.79 -16.48 -3.35
C PHE A 117 -6.71 -17.04 -1.93
N ARG A 118 -7.23 -18.25 -1.75
CA ARG A 118 -7.09 -19.04 -0.52
C ARG A 118 -5.78 -19.79 -0.58
N THR A 119 -4.73 -19.22 -0.02
CA THR A 119 -3.40 -19.82 0.03
C THR A 119 -3.02 -19.98 1.49
N PRO A 120 -2.62 -21.17 1.97
CA PRO A 120 -2.10 -21.32 3.32
C PRO A 120 -0.98 -20.33 3.58
N LYS A 121 -0.88 -19.81 4.78
CA LYS A 121 0.23 -18.95 5.19
C LYS A 121 0.75 -19.34 6.55
N MET A 122 2.05 -19.14 6.77
CA MET A 122 2.67 -19.30 8.09
C MET A 122 3.81 -18.31 8.29
N VAL A 123 4.10 -18.02 9.55
CA VAL A 123 5.39 -17.45 9.96
C VAL A 123 6.21 -18.53 10.63
N LEU A 124 7.43 -18.73 10.13
CA LEU A 124 8.36 -19.77 10.54
C LEU A 124 9.40 -19.22 11.52
N GLY A 125 9.50 -19.82 12.69
CA GLY A 125 10.61 -19.66 13.62
C GLY A 125 11.61 -20.79 13.45
N VAL A 126 12.89 -20.46 13.40
CA VAL A 126 14.01 -21.39 13.29
C VAL A 126 14.97 -21.18 14.43
N GLY A 127 15.18 -22.22 15.22
CA GLY A 127 16.02 -22.20 16.42
C GLY A 127 15.29 -21.70 17.67
N GLU A 128 15.86 -21.97 18.83
CA GLU A 128 15.23 -21.83 20.14
C GLU A 128 14.62 -20.42 20.38
N GLN A 129 15.34 -19.37 20.04
CA GLN A 129 14.89 -18.01 20.31
C GLN A 129 13.63 -17.64 19.52
N GLU A 130 13.60 -17.91 18.22
CA GLU A 130 12.45 -17.60 17.37
C GLU A 130 11.26 -18.51 17.69
N CYS A 131 11.51 -19.78 18.01
CA CYS A 131 10.47 -20.74 18.41
C CYS A 131 9.80 -20.33 19.72
N ARG A 132 10.57 -19.92 20.73
CA ARG A 132 10.04 -19.38 22.00
C ARG A 132 9.18 -18.14 21.75
N PHE A 133 9.69 -17.19 20.98
CA PHE A 133 8.96 -15.98 20.63
C PHE A 133 7.61 -16.29 19.95
N LEU A 134 7.56 -17.23 19.01
CA LEU A 134 6.31 -17.58 18.33
C LEU A 134 5.31 -18.28 19.25
N ARG A 135 5.76 -19.14 20.19
CA ARG A 135 4.86 -19.76 21.20
C ARG A 135 4.26 -18.71 22.13
N GLU A 136 5.07 -17.75 22.60
CA GLU A 136 4.58 -16.64 23.42
C GLU A 136 3.59 -15.77 22.63
N ARG A 137 3.92 -15.45 21.38
CA ARG A 137 3.02 -14.69 20.51
C ARG A 137 1.71 -15.43 20.25
N PHE A 138 1.75 -16.72 19.99
CA PHE A 138 0.54 -17.52 19.78
C PHE A 138 -0.38 -17.45 21.00
N THR A 139 0.17 -17.60 22.20
CA THR A 139 -0.61 -17.51 23.46
C THR A 139 -1.32 -16.16 23.59
N GLN A 140 -0.67 -15.06 23.19
CA GLN A 140 -1.25 -13.71 23.28
C GLN A 140 -2.28 -13.42 22.16
N PHE A 141 -2.06 -13.93 20.95
CA PHE A 141 -2.81 -13.54 19.78
C PHE A 141 -3.98 -14.48 19.46
N SER A 142 -3.88 -15.78 19.76
CA SER A 142 -4.90 -16.78 19.41
C SER A 142 -6.32 -16.45 19.92
N PRO A 143 -6.54 -15.80 21.08
CA PRO A 143 -7.88 -15.40 21.48
C PRO A 143 -8.53 -14.38 20.53
N HIS A 144 -7.74 -13.59 19.81
CA HIS A 144 -8.21 -12.58 18.86
C HIS A 144 -8.20 -13.05 17.40
N PHE A 145 -7.49 -14.14 17.13
CA PHE A 145 -7.29 -14.74 15.81
C PHE A 145 -7.58 -16.24 15.86
N PRO A 146 -8.85 -16.66 15.96
CA PRO A 146 -9.23 -18.06 16.18
C PRO A 146 -8.82 -19.02 15.06
N ALA A 147 -8.50 -18.51 13.87
CA ALA A 147 -8.00 -19.32 12.75
C ALA A 147 -6.49 -19.65 12.84
N MET A 148 -5.77 -19.09 13.83
CA MET A 148 -4.35 -19.39 14.02
C MET A 148 -4.17 -20.80 14.58
N GLU A 149 -3.19 -21.50 14.02
CA GLU A 149 -2.72 -22.82 14.49
C GLU A 149 -1.24 -22.72 14.86
N LEU A 150 -0.87 -23.26 16.02
CA LEU A 150 0.54 -23.46 16.39
C LEU A 150 1.01 -24.78 15.80
N LEU A 151 2.03 -24.73 14.97
CA LEU A 151 2.54 -25.89 14.26
C LEU A 151 3.93 -26.25 14.80
N GLU A 152 4.08 -27.47 15.28
CA GLU A 152 5.39 -28.06 15.58
C GLU A 152 5.99 -28.67 14.29
N LYS A 153 7.27 -29.07 14.35
CA LYS A 153 8.07 -29.48 13.20
C LYS A 153 7.38 -30.51 12.28
N GLU A 154 6.76 -31.53 12.85
CA GLU A 154 6.07 -32.60 12.12
C GLU A 154 4.83 -32.06 11.39
N GLN A 155 4.12 -31.14 12.00
CA GLN A 155 2.96 -30.47 11.37
C GLN A 155 3.42 -29.52 10.25
N ILE A 156 4.54 -28.81 10.46
CA ILE A 156 5.15 -27.98 9.39
C ILE A 156 5.52 -28.88 8.21
N ALA A 157 6.09 -30.08 8.47
CA ALA A 157 6.44 -31.03 7.41
C ALA A 157 5.23 -31.50 6.59
N THR A 158 4.04 -31.54 7.22
CA THR A 158 2.79 -31.88 6.54
C THR A 158 2.28 -30.73 5.64
N TRP A 159 2.47 -29.47 6.08
CA TRP A 159 2.04 -28.30 5.34
C TRP A 159 3.03 -27.93 4.24
N GLU A 160 4.32 -27.92 4.58
CA GLU A 160 5.44 -27.47 3.76
C GLU A 160 6.64 -28.42 3.92
N PRO A 161 6.62 -29.58 3.23
CA PRO A 161 7.68 -30.59 3.39
C PRO A 161 9.09 -30.02 3.17
N LYS A 162 9.26 -29.19 2.13
CA LYS A 162 10.56 -28.59 1.77
C LYS A 162 11.06 -27.56 2.79
N VAL A 163 10.18 -27.07 3.67
CA VAL A 163 10.56 -26.17 4.78
C VAL A 163 11.12 -26.95 5.96
N ALA A 164 10.48 -28.05 6.30
CA ALA A 164 10.84 -28.84 7.48
C ALA A 164 11.92 -29.90 7.23
N GLN A 165 12.22 -30.22 5.97
CA GLN A 165 13.15 -31.28 5.59
C GLN A 165 14.45 -30.72 5.00
N ARG A 166 15.55 -31.47 5.22
CA ARG A 166 16.84 -31.29 4.59
C ARG A 166 17.31 -32.66 4.12
N GLN A 167 17.56 -32.81 2.83
CA GLN A 167 17.98 -34.08 2.20
C GLN A 167 17.01 -35.25 2.49
N GLY A 168 15.71 -34.96 2.58
CA GLY A 168 14.68 -35.96 2.83
C GLY A 168 14.43 -36.31 4.31
N GLU A 169 15.25 -35.80 5.24
CA GLU A 169 15.09 -35.99 6.67
C GLU A 169 14.61 -34.69 7.35
N LEU A 170 13.96 -34.79 8.51
CA LEU A 170 13.59 -33.62 9.29
C LEU A 170 14.83 -32.84 9.72
N ARG A 171 14.78 -31.53 9.62
CA ARG A 171 15.85 -30.62 10.04
C ARG A 171 16.21 -30.84 11.50
N SER A 172 17.50 -30.75 11.83
CA SER A 172 17.98 -30.83 13.21
C SER A 172 17.57 -29.63 14.04
N GLU A 173 17.44 -28.44 13.40
CA GLU A 173 17.04 -27.21 14.07
C GLU A 173 15.62 -27.31 14.66
N GLU A 174 15.36 -26.67 15.79
CA GLU A 174 14.01 -26.49 16.32
C GLU A 174 13.20 -25.65 15.34
N LEU A 175 11.97 -26.09 15.05
CA LEU A 175 11.03 -25.37 14.18
C LEU A 175 9.70 -25.24 14.88
N VAL A 176 9.14 -24.03 14.81
CA VAL A 176 7.76 -23.72 15.20
C VAL A 176 7.19 -22.77 14.15
N ALA A 177 5.92 -22.89 13.84
CA ALA A 177 5.24 -21.91 13.03
C ALA A 177 3.88 -21.53 13.61
N ILE A 178 3.42 -20.32 13.26
CA ILE A 178 2.02 -19.93 13.40
C ILE A 178 1.44 -19.93 12.00
N GLY A 179 0.44 -20.76 11.77
CA GLY A 179 -0.15 -20.99 10.46
C GLY A 179 -1.64 -20.67 10.38
N ILE A 180 -2.14 -20.38 9.18
CA ILE A 180 -3.56 -20.18 8.85
C ILE A 180 -3.85 -20.84 7.50
N ARG A 181 -4.92 -21.66 7.41
CA ARG A 181 -5.32 -22.37 6.17
C ARG A 181 -6.57 -21.84 5.52
N SER A 182 -7.54 -21.40 6.28
CA SER A 182 -8.95 -21.40 5.89
C SER A 182 -9.45 -20.07 5.31
N THR A 183 -8.58 -19.03 5.23
CA THR A 183 -8.99 -17.68 4.81
C THR A 183 -8.33 -17.25 3.50
N TYR A 184 -8.84 -16.17 2.90
CA TYR A 184 -8.13 -15.50 1.81
C TYR A 184 -6.87 -14.81 2.35
N THR A 185 -5.73 -15.14 1.80
CA THR A 185 -4.43 -14.66 2.26
C THR A 185 -3.62 -13.98 1.16
N ALA A 186 -3.94 -14.28 -0.09
CA ALA A 186 -3.30 -13.67 -1.24
C ALA A 186 -4.29 -12.85 -2.06
N VAL A 187 -3.78 -11.81 -2.73
CA VAL A 187 -4.57 -10.85 -3.50
C VAL A 187 -3.77 -10.33 -4.69
N ASP A 188 -4.44 -10.23 -5.82
CA ASP A 188 -3.99 -9.48 -6.97
C ASP A 188 -4.53 -8.06 -6.90
N TYR A 189 -3.72 -7.11 -6.44
CA TYR A 189 -4.16 -5.72 -6.27
C TYR A 189 -4.44 -5.00 -7.61
N GLU A 190 -3.87 -5.46 -8.71
CA GLU A 190 -4.19 -4.93 -10.04
C GLU A 190 -5.58 -5.36 -10.48
N ALA A 191 -5.90 -6.66 -10.36
CA ALA A 191 -7.23 -7.18 -10.63
C ALA A 191 -8.28 -6.58 -9.67
N LEU A 192 -7.94 -6.43 -8.39
CA LEU A 192 -8.79 -5.80 -7.38
C LEU A 192 -9.11 -4.33 -7.72
N SER A 193 -8.11 -3.57 -8.19
CA SER A 193 -8.30 -2.17 -8.62
C SER A 193 -9.25 -2.07 -9.81
N ALA A 194 -9.10 -2.96 -10.79
CA ALA A 194 -9.99 -3.04 -11.95
C ALA A 194 -11.42 -3.44 -11.53
N SER A 195 -11.55 -4.37 -10.58
CA SER A 195 -12.82 -4.80 -10.02
C SER A 195 -13.54 -3.65 -9.29
N PHE A 196 -12.84 -2.86 -8.46
CA PHE A 196 -13.42 -1.68 -7.81
C PHE A 196 -14.04 -0.70 -8.83
N VAL A 197 -13.34 -0.41 -9.91
CA VAL A 197 -13.86 0.48 -10.97
C VAL A 197 -15.07 -0.14 -11.67
N ALA A 198 -15.04 -1.45 -11.95
CA ALA A 198 -16.17 -2.15 -12.56
C ALA A 198 -17.41 -2.11 -11.65
N GLN A 199 -17.25 -2.37 -10.36
CA GLN A 199 -18.33 -2.31 -9.37
C GLN A 199 -18.84 -0.88 -9.17
N ALA A 200 -17.95 0.12 -9.17
CA ALA A 200 -18.35 1.52 -9.12
C ALA A 200 -19.24 1.92 -10.32
N LYS A 201 -18.85 1.52 -11.53
CA LYS A 201 -19.65 1.74 -12.75
C LYS A 201 -21.01 1.03 -12.68
N ARG A 202 -21.04 -0.21 -12.19
CA ARG A 202 -22.30 -0.95 -11.98
C ARG A 202 -23.22 -0.24 -10.98
N ALA A 203 -22.67 0.33 -9.91
CA ALA A 203 -23.43 1.01 -8.86
C ALA A 203 -24.17 2.27 -9.36
N VAL A 204 -23.63 2.94 -10.40
CA VAL A 204 -24.26 4.14 -10.98
C VAL A 204 -25.03 3.83 -12.28
N ALA A 205 -24.92 2.62 -12.80
CA ALA A 205 -25.60 2.24 -14.05
C ALA A 205 -27.13 2.40 -13.94
N GLY A 206 -27.73 2.97 -14.99
CA GLY A 206 -29.17 3.22 -15.03
C GLY A 206 -29.65 4.41 -14.20
N SER A 207 -28.76 5.18 -13.60
CA SER A 207 -29.05 6.44 -12.90
C SER A 207 -28.54 7.65 -13.72
N GLU A 208 -28.90 8.86 -13.33
CA GLU A 208 -28.40 10.10 -13.92
C GLU A 208 -26.98 10.47 -13.41
N ARG A 209 -26.43 9.68 -12.51
CA ARG A 209 -25.10 9.89 -11.94
C ARG A 209 -24.00 9.66 -12.98
N GLN A 210 -22.99 10.48 -12.94
CA GLN A 210 -21.83 10.41 -13.84
C GLN A 210 -20.59 9.95 -13.10
N LEU A 211 -19.91 8.94 -13.62
CA LEU A 211 -18.67 8.41 -13.11
C LEU A 211 -17.69 8.25 -14.26
N ASP A 212 -16.63 9.06 -14.24
CA ASP A 212 -15.61 9.07 -15.27
C ASP A 212 -14.25 8.63 -14.72
N VAL A 213 -13.52 7.90 -15.57
CA VAL A 213 -12.13 7.46 -15.31
C VAL A 213 -11.26 7.97 -16.46
N ALA A 214 -10.49 9.02 -16.18
CA ALA A 214 -9.60 9.65 -17.15
C ALA A 214 -8.20 9.02 -17.04
N LEU A 215 -7.93 8.03 -17.88
CA LEU A 215 -6.61 7.43 -18.07
C LEU A 215 -5.73 8.32 -18.94
N ASN A 216 -4.41 8.05 -18.99
CA ASN A 216 -3.43 8.87 -19.72
C ASN A 216 -3.55 10.37 -19.40
N THR A 217 -3.99 10.69 -18.18
CA THR A 217 -4.29 12.07 -17.76
C THR A 217 -3.57 12.39 -16.47
N ARG A 218 -2.74 13.41 -16.49
CA ARG A 218 -1.94 13.86 -15.35
C ARG A 218 -2.53 15.12 -14.74
N VAL A 219 -2.53 15.20 -13.42
CA VAL A 219 -2.79 16.44 -12.69
C VAL A 219 -1.52 17.29 -12.71
N GLU A 220 -1.60 18.50 -13.29
CA GLU A 220 -0.50 19.46 -13.35
C GLU A 220 -0.53 20.44 -12.19
N ALA A 221 -1.73 20.89 -11.79
CA ALA A 221 -1.92 21.83 -10.71
C ALA A 221 -3.28 21.65 -10.04
N ILE A 222 -3.33 21.98 -8.75
CA ILE A 222 -4.56 22.12 -7.97
C ILE A 222 -4.56 23.56 -7.42
N ALA A 223 -5.48 24.38 -7.85
CA ALA A 223 -5.66 25.74 -7.36
C ALA A 223 -6.87 25.80 -6.43
N VAL A 224 -6.75 26.54 -5.35
CA VAL A 224 -7.85 26.76 -4.40
C VAL A 224 -8.66 27.97 -4.86
N GLU A 225 -9.97 27.81 -4.92
CA GLU A 225 -10.94 28.88 -5.22
C GLU A 225 -11.75 29.15 -3.95
N ASP A 226 -11.41 30.19 -3.23
CA ASP A 226 -12.19 30.68 -2.07
C ASP A 226 -13.37 31.54 -2.57
N HIS A 227 -14.48 31.50 -1.86
CA HIS A 227 -15.75 32.21 -2.20
C HIS A 227 -16.57 31.62 -3.36
N ALA A 228 -16.23 30.41 -3.82
CA ALA A 228 -17.04 29.68 -4.78
C ALA A 228 -18.30 29.05 -4.11
N ALA A 229 -19.22 28.54 -4.92
CA ALA A 229 -20.44 27.86 -4.46
C ALA A 229 -20.16 26.45 -3.88
N GLY A 230 -19.33 26.34 -2.86
CA GLY A 230 -19.04 25.11 -2.12
C GLY A 230 -19.66 25.13 -0.72
N PRO A 231 -19.68 24.00 0.02
CA PRO A 231 -20.31 23.90 1.35
C PRO A 231 -19.71 24.86 2.39
N ASP A 232 -18.44 25.22 2.25
CA ASP A 232 -17.69 26.16 3.10
C ASP A 232 -17.12 27.33 2.29
N GLY A 233 -17.66 27.60 1.08
CA GLY A 233 -17.16 28.61 0.16
C GLY A 233 -15.88 28.25 -0.57
N THR A 234 -15.40 26.99 -0.48
CA THR A 234 -14.14 26.55 -1.10
C THR A 234 -14.38 25.45 -2.14
N THR A 235 -13.84 25.65 -3.33
CA THR A 235 -13.72 24.63 -4.39
C THR A 235 -12.29 24.58 -4.92
N PHE A 236 -12.00 23.64 -5.79
CA PHE A 236 -10.66 23.40 -6.33
C PHE A 236 -10.71 23.38 -7.84
N VAL A 237 -9.90 24.20 -8.50
CA VAL A 237 -9.69 24.12 -9.94
C VAL A 237 -8.48 23.24 -10.18
N VAL A 238 -8.72 22.09 -10.81
CA VAL A 238 -7.70 21.08 -11.10
C VAL A 238 -7.37 21.15 -12.58
N THR A 239 -6.10 21.46 -12.89
CA THR A 239 -5.59 21.45 -14.27
C THR A 239 -5.12 20.05 -14.63
N LEU A 240 -5.74 19.49 -15.66
CA LEU A 240 -5.49 18.17 -16.18
C LEU A 240 -4.79 18.26 -17.54
N ARG A 241 -3.81 17.40 -17.76
CA ARG A 241 -3.10 17.27 -19.03
C ARG A 241 -3.17 15.84 -19.54
N SER A 242 -3.77 15.66 -20.69
CA SER A 242 -3.81 14.37 -21.37
C SER A 242 -2.49 14.07 -22.09
N ALA A 243 -2.20 12.80 -22.36
CA ALA A 243 -0.98 12.36 -23.04
C ALA A 243 -0.89 12.88 -24.49
N ASP A 244 -2.00 13.17 -25.14
CA ASP A 244 -2.10 13.81 -26.46
C ASP A 244 -1.78 15.31 -26.44
N GLY A 245 -1.49 15.87 -25.25
CA GLY A 245 -1.13 17.27 -25.04
C GLY A 245 -2.31 18.19 -24.76
N GLY A 246 -3.54 17.69 -24.75
CA GLY A 246 -4.75 18.46 -24.39
C GLY A 246 -4.72 18.88 -22.92
N ASN A 247 -5.04 20.13 -22.65
CA ASN A 247 -5.22 20.65 -21.30
C ASN A 247 -6.70 20.95 -21.06
N ARG A 248 -7.24 20.53 -19.90
CA ARG A 248 -8.57 20.92 -19.44
C ARG A 248 -8.53 21.27 -17.96
N GLN A 249 -9.47 22.08 -17.54
CA GLN A 249 -9.68 22.41 -16.14
C GLN A 249 -11.01 21.86 -15.66
N VAL A 250 -11.01 21.32 -14.44
CA VAL A 250 -12.20 20.75 -13.79
C VAL A 250 -12.33 21.42 -12.42
N ARG A 251 -13.53 21.87 -12.08
CA ARG A 251 -13.86 22.38 -10.76
C ARG A 251 -14.40 21.25 -9.91
N ALA A 252 -13.69 20.92 -8.81
CA ALA A 252 -14.08 19.88 -7.86
C ALA A 252 -14.50 20.49 -6.53
N ARG A 253 -15.56 19.97 -5.94
CA ARG A 253 -15.98 20.32 -4.57
C ARG A 253 -15.09 19.65 -3.52
N HIS A 254 -14.53 18.50 -3.84
CA HIS A 254 -13.60 17.75 -2.98
C HIS A 254 -12.51 17.07 -3.84
N VAL A 255 -11.27 17.11 -3.36
CA VAL A 255 -10.13 16.45 -4.03
C VAL A 255 -9.42 15.52 -3.06
N VAL A 256 -9.25 14.26 -3.46
CA VAL A 256 -8.47 13.27 -2.71
C VAL A 256 -7.31 12.78 -3.57
N VAL A 257 -6.09 12.94 -3.08
CA VAL A 257 -4.89 12.54 -3.79
C VAL A 257 -4.36 11.22 -3.22
N ASN A 258 -4.54 10.14 -3.99
CA ASN A 258 -4.13 8.75 -3.72
C ASN A 258 -3.01 8.32 -4.69
N ALA A 259 -2.02 9.19 -4.92
CA ALA A 259 -0.96 9.01 -5.91
C ALA A 259 0.32 8.36 -5.32
N GLY A 260 0.22 7.61 -4.22
CA GLY A 260 1.35 6.96 -3.56
C GLY A 260 2.41 7.97 -3.10
N ALA A 261 3.69 7.75 -3.47
CA ALA A 261 4.77 8.68 -3.14
C ALA A 261 4.58 10.08 -3.73
N HIS A 262 3.88 10.20 -4.85
CA HIS A 262 3.60 11.47 -5.50
C HIS A 262 2.55 12.31 -4.75
N SER A 263 1.75 11.70 -3.86
CA SER A 263 0.84 12.46 -2.99
C SER A 263 1.60 13.45 -2.12
N LEU A 264 2.72 13.02 -1.51
CA LEU A 264 3.56 13.92 -0.72
C LEU A 264 4.21 15.01 -1.58
N LEU A 265 4.70 14.65 -2.78
CA LEU A 265 5.27 15.63 -3.70
C LEU A 265 4.25 16.71 -4.08
N MET A 266 3.02 16.32 -4.41
CA MET A 266 1.94 17.26 -4.74
C MET A 266 1.54 18.13 -3.54
N ALA A 267 1.45 17.56 -2.34
CA ALA A 267 1.20 18.30 -1.11
C ALA A 267 2.29 19.36 -0.88
N GLN A 268 3.56 18.98 -1.01
CA GLN A 268 4.69 19.88 -0.80
C GLN A 268 4.78 21.00 -1.84
N GLN A 269 4.38 20.75 -3.09
CA GLN A 269 4.27 21.79 -4.11
C GLN A 269 3.23 22.86 -3.77
N MET A 270 2.21 22.49 -3.00
CA MET A 270 1.17 23.39 -2.49
C MET A 270 1.49 23.97 -1.10
N GLY A 271 2.65 23.67 -0.52
CA GLY A 271 3.07 24.17 0.80
C GLY A 271 2.60 23.34 1.99
N TYR A 272 2.04 22.14 1.78
CA TYR A 272 1.57 21.22 2.81
C TYR A 272 2.52 20.04 3.00
N GLY A 273 2.48 19.39 4.17
CA GLY A 273 3.29 18.20 4.45
C GLY A 273 4.81 18.46 4.44
N LEU A 274 5.23 19.70 4.73
CA LEU A 274 6.64 20.13 4.73
C LEU A 274 7.42 19.52 5.89
N GLU A 275 6.72 19.07 6.91
CA GLU A 275 7.24 18.34 8.07
C GLU A 275 7.64 16.90 7.73
N TYR A 276 7.25 16.42 6.55
CA TYR A 276 7.60 15.08 6.08
C TYR A 276 8.70 15.12 5.00
N SER A 277 9.44 14.02 4.92
CA SER A 277 10.32 13.65 3.82
C SER A 277 10.04 12.21 3.42
N CYS A 278 10.47 11.80 2.24
CA CYS A 278 10.28 10.44 1.76
C CYS A 278 11.62 9.72 1.61
N LEU A 279 11.71 8.54 2.23
CA LEU A 279 12.80 7.57 2.03
C LEU A 279 12.25 6.40 1.21
N PRO A 280 12.50 6.35 -0.10
CA PRO A 280 12.00 5.27 -0.94
C PRO A 280 12.74 3.96 -0.65
N VAL A 281 12.00 2.90 -0.36
CA VAL A 281 12.52 1.54 -0.13
C VAL A 281 11.98 0.62 -1.21
N ALA A 282 12.85 0.16 -2.10
CA ALA A 282 12.51 -0.77 -3.16
C ALA A 282 12.69 -2.22 -2.72
N GLY A 283 11.83 -3.10 -3.23
CA GLY A 283 11.96 -4.54 -3.04
C GLY A 283 12.29 -5.26 -4.34
N SER A 284 13.22 -6.21 -4.32
CA SER A 284 13.48 -7.16 -5.41
C SER A 284 12.96 -8.52 -5.04
N PHE A 285 12.59 -9.30 -6.06
CA PHE A 285 12.13 -10.69 -5.90
C PHE A 285 12.99 -11.65 -6.70
N TYR A 286 12.95 -12.91 -6.28
CA TYR A 286 13.60 -14.03 -6.96
C TYR A 286 12.59 -15.14 -7.18
N PHE A 287 12.62 -15.75 -8.34
CA PHE A 287 11.81 -16.92 -8.64
C PHE A 287 12.59 -18.20 -8.41
N THR A 288 11.86 -19.22 -7.99
CA THR A 288 12.28 -20.62 -7.98
C THR A 288 11.25 -21.47 -8.71
N PRO A 289 11.54 -22.75 -9.03
CA PRO A 289 10.49 -23.72 -9.30
C PRO A 289 9.47 -23.74 -8.15
N ASP A 290 8.36 -24.40 -8.35
CA ASP A 290 7.33 -24.58 -7.33
C ASP A 290 7.87 -25.37 -6.13
N VAL A 291 8.21 -24.66 -5.05
CA VAL A 291 8.83 -25.26 -3.86
C VAL A 291 8.00 -25.06 -2.59
N LEU A 292 6.98 -24.18 -2.61
CA LEU A 292 6.10 -23.92 -1.49
C LEU A 292 4.63 -24.07 -1.92
N GLN A 293 3.83 -24.68 -1.06
CA GLN A 293 2.37 -24.79 -1.25
C GLN A 293 1.62 -23.54 -0.79
N GLY A 294 2.22 -22.82 0.15
CA GLY A 294 1.66 -21.60 0.73
C GLY A 294 2.70 -20.51 0.94
N LYS A 295 2.28 -19.46 1.63
CA LYS A 295 3.16 -18.33 2.00
C LYS A 295 3.91 -18.65 3.29
N VAL A 296 5.24 -18.58 3.24
CA VAL A 296 6.12 -18.83 4.38
C VAL A 296 6.93 -17.57 4.69
N TYR A 297 6.64 -16.93 5.79
CA TYR A 297 7.33 -15.75 6.31
C TYR A 297 8.39 -16.16 7.34
N THR A 298 9.48 -15.43 7.41
CA THR A 298 10.42 -15.53 8.53
C THR A 298 10.04 -14.55 9.65
N VAL A 299 10.46 -14.83 10.87
CA VAL A 299 10.33 -13.88 12.00
C VAL A 299 11.05 -12.58 11.65
N GLN A 300 10.35 -11.45 11.82
CA GLN A 300 10.90 -10.14 11.54
C GLN A 300 11.78 -9.66 12.68
N ASN A 301 12.91 -9.07 12.35
CA ASN A 301 13.77 -8.44 13.33
C ASN A 301 13.18 -7.08 13.73
N ASP A 302 12.87 -6.90 15.03
CA ASP A 302 12.24 -5.68 15.58
C ASP A 302 13.08 -4.41 15.36
N LYS A 303 14.40 -4.57 15.21
CA LYS A 303 15.32 -3.44 14.94
C LYS A 303 15.28 -2.96 13.51
N LEU A 304 14.71 -3.75 12.59
CA LEU A 304 14.68 -3.42 11.17
C LEU A 304 13.28 -2.93 10.76
N PRO A 305 13.15 -1.71 10.23
CA PRO A 305 11.86 -1.16 9.79
C PRO A 305 11.39 -1.73 8.45
N PHE A 306 11.94 -2.87 8.02
CA PHE A 306 11.73 -3.43 6.69
C PHE A 306 11.07 -4.80 6.77
N ALA A 307 10.37 -5.21 5.71
CA ALA A 307 9.70 -6.49 5.66
C ALA A 307 10.68 -7.66 5.76
N ALA A 308 10.29 -8.71 6.49
CA ALA A 308 10.98 -9.97 6.48
C ALA A 308 10.90 -10.65 5.11
N ILE A 309 11.93 -11.42 4.76
CA ILE A 309 11.90 -12.25 3.56
C ILE A 309 10.85 -13.34 3.74
N HIS A 310 10.09 -13.58 2.69
CA HIS A 310 9.13 -14.66 2.61
C HIS A 310 9.22 -15.35 1.25
N GLY A 311 8.70 -16.57 1.18
CA GLY A 311 8.44 -17.28 -0.06
C GLY A 311 6.95 -17.49 -0.23
N ASP A 312 6.44 -17.35 -1.46
CA ASP A 312 5.03 -17.55 -1.77
C ASP A 312 4.82 -18.01 -3.23
N PRO A 313 3.82 -18.87 -3.50
CA PRO A 313 3.36 -19.11 -4.85
C PRO A 313 2.94 -17.78 -5.49
N ASP A 314 3.45 -17.47 -6.70
CA ASP A 314 3.14 -16.22 -7.36
C ASP A 314 1.79 -16.29 -8.10
N VAL A 315 0.88 -15.34 -7.84
CA VAL A 315 -0.47 -15.37 -8.45
C VAL A 315 -0.46 -15.08 -9.95
N ARG A 316 0.63 -14.54 -10.51
CA ARG A 316 0.79 -14.20 -11.93
C ARG A 316 1.77 -15.12 -12.69
N ALA A 317 2.53 -15.95 -11.96
CA ALA A 317 3.47 -16.90 -12.53
C ALA A 317 3.21 -18.33 -11.99
N PRO A 318 2.15 -19.00 -12.47
CA PRO A 318 1.80 -20.35 -12.02
C PRO A 318 2.99 -21.31 -12.13
N GLY A 319 3.17 -22.17 -11.13
CA GLY A 319 4.28 -23.14 -11.09
C GLY A 319 5.62 -22.52 -10.67
N LYS A 320 5.60 -21.28 -10.13
CA LYS A 320 6.78 -20.64 -9.54
C LYS A 320 6.51 -20.19 -8.11
N THR A 321 7.49 -20.39 -7.26
CA THR A 321 7.55 -19.74 -5.94
C THR A 321 8.40 -18.48 -6.05
N ARG A 322 7.93 -17.41 -5.48
CA ARG A 322 8.61 -16.13 -5.42
C ARG A 322 9.15 -15.89 -4.02
N PHE A 323 10.42 -15.53 -3.92
CA PHE A 323 11.10 -15.17 -2.67
C PHE A 323 11.46 -13.68 -2.65
N GLY A 324 11.26 -13.03 -1.52
CA GLY A 324 11.56 -11.61 -1.29
C GLY A 324 10.60 -10.98 -0.28
N PRO A 325 10.42 -9.65 -0.33
CA PRO A 325 11.26 -8.70 -1.04
C PRO A 325 12.58 -8.43 -0.32
N THR A 326 13.59 -7.98 -1.07
CA THR A 326 14.73 -7.27 -0.49
C THR A 326 14.30 -5.87 -0.05
N ALA A 327 15.16 -5.12 0.62
CA ALA A 327 14.85 -3.74 1.03
C ALA A 327 15.99 -2.78 0.68
N LEU A 328 16.00 -2.36 -0.57
CA LEU A 328 16.98 -1.43 -1.13
C LEU A 328 16.55 0.01 -0.91
N LEU A 329 17.42 0.85 -0.38
CA LEU A 329 17.25 2.30 -0.45
C LEU A 329 17.50 2.75 -1.89
N LEU A 330 16.44 3.14 -2.58
CA LEU A 330 16.50 3.50 -4.00
C LEU A 330 16.08 4.97 -4.16
N PRO A 331 16.93 5.85 -4.71
CA PRO A 331 16.59 7.26 -4.89
C PRO A 331 15.65 7.50 -6.08
N LEU A 332 14.55 6.76 -6.13
CA LEU A 332 13.52 6.84 -7.15
C LEU A 332 12.12 6.74 -6.50
N LEU A 333 11.13 7.44 -7.03
CA LEU A 333 9.73 7.26 -6.61
C LEU A 333 9.04 6.10 -7.34
N GLU A 334 9.57 5.69 -8.49
CA GLU A 334 9.14 4.52 -9.26
C GLU A 334 10.36 3.72 -9.70
N ARG A 335 10.39 2.42 -9.36
CA ARG A 335 11.55 1.57 -9.48
C ARG A 335 12.21 1.55 -10.87
N TYR A 336 11.40 1.45 -11.91
CA TYR A 336 11.88 1.28 -13.28
C TYR A 336 11.74 2.55 -14.13
N LYS A 337 11.63 3.72 -13.48
CA LYS A 337 11.51 5.02 -14.14
C LYS A 337 12.62 5.97 -13.68
N PRO A 338 13.78 5.98 -14.34
CA PRO A 338 14.92 6.82 -13.93
C PRO A 338 14.58 8.31 -13.81
N ALA A 339 13.65 8.81 -14.63
CA ALA A 339 13.19 10.20 -14.54
C ALA A 339 12.57 10.56 -13.18
N SER A 340 12.06 9.57 -12.41
CA SER A 340 11.53 9.79 -11.06
C SER A 340 12.60 10.15 -10.02
N PHE A 341 13.90 10.12 -10.38
CA PHE A 341 15.00 10.63 -9.56
C PHE A 341 14.85 12.13 -9.23
N TRP A 342 14.47 12.92 -10.21
CA TRP A 342 14.28 14.35 -10.00
C TRP A 342 13.05 14.65 -9.13
N GLU A 343 12.01 13.82 -9.25
CA GLU A 343 10.83 13.87 -8.38
C GLU A 343 11.20 13.47 -6.94
N PHE A 344 12.05 12.43 -6.79
CA PHE A 344 12.59 12.05 -5.49
C PHE A 344 13.39 13.18 -4.82
N LEU A 345 14.28 13.85 -5.52
CA LEU A 345 15.06 14.96 -4.95
C LEU A 345 14.16 16.10 -4.45
N LYS A 346 13.06 16.36 -5.16
CA LYS A 346 12.07 17.36 -4.73
C LYS A 346 11.35 16.95 -3.45
N VAL A 347 10.92 15.69 -3.34
CA VAL A 347 10.16 15.20 -2.17
C VAL A 347 11.07 14.94 -0.97
N LEU A 348 12.34 14.62 -1.19
CA LEU A 348 13.31 14.40 -0.13
C LEU A 348 13.52 15.66 0.73
N ARG A 349 13.53 16.84 0.10
CA ARG A 349 13.72 18.14 0.80
C ARG A 349 14.82 18.04 1.87
N LEU A 350 16.02 17.64 1.42
CA LEU A 350 17.16 17.37 2.29
C LEU A 350 17.47 18.59 3.18
N ASP A 351 17.43 18.35 4.49
CA ASP A 351 17.79 19.33 5.53
C ASP A 351 18.48 18.63 6.71
N TRP A 352 18.84 19.39 7.74
CA TRP A 352 19.52 18.85 8.92
C TRP A 352 18.70 17.79 9.67
N ALA A 353 17.37 17.86 9.66
CA ALA A 353 16.52 16.87 10.29
C ALA A 353 16.61 15.52 9.56
N VAL A 354 16.53 15.54 8.23
CA VAL A 354 16.69 14.35 7.38
C VAL A 354 18.09 13.75 7.53
N LEU A 355 19.14 14.60 7.50
CA LEU A 355 20.53 14.14 7.73
C LEU A 355 20.71 13.51 9.10
N THR A 356 20.06 14.05 10.13
CA THR A 356 20.09 13.49 11.48
C THR A 356 19.47 12.08 11.51
N VAL A 357 18.32 11.89 10.82
CA VAL A 357 17.68 10.57 10.72
C VAL A 357 18.58 9.58 10.00
N PHE A 358 19.18 9.97 8.88
CA PHE A 358 20.13 9.10 8.17
C PHE A 358 21.31 8.73 9.04
N TRP A 359 21.87 9.68 9.76
CA TRP A 359 22.95 9.44 10.69
C TRP A 359 22.56 8.49 11.82
N GLN A 360 21.37 8.64 12.40
CA GLN A 360 20.84 7.74 13.41
C GLN A 360 20.67 6.30 12.88
N LEU A 361 20.15 6.14 11.68
CA LEU A 361 20.03 4.83 11.03
C LEU A 361 21.40 4.19 10.78
N PHE A 362 22.38 4.96 10.29
CA PHE A 362 23.73 4.45 10.03
C PHE A 362 24.55 4.12 11.29
N LYS A 363 24.26 4.75 12.43
CA LYS A 363 24.91 4.43 13.72
C LYS A 363 24.55 3.03 14.23
N VAL A 364 23.35 2.54 13.93
CA VAL A 364 22.90 1.21 14.35
C VAL A 364 23.56 0.17 13.43
N ALA A 365 24.46 -0.64 13.99
CA ALA A 365 25.23 -1.62 13.22
C ALA A 365 24.35 -2.58 12.41
N ASP A 366 23.26 -3.07 13.02
CA ASP A 366 22.33 -3.99 12.37
C ASP A 366 21.68 -3.34 11.14
N ILE A 367 21.23 -2.08 11.25
CA ILE A 367 20.60 -1.34 10.15
C ILE A 367 21.63 -1.06 9.06
N ARG A 368 22.81 -0.59 9.42
CA ARG A 368 23.90 -0.33 8.46
C ARG A 368 24.27 -1.59 7.68
N ASN A 369 24.52 -2.70 8.37
CA ASN A 369 24.87 -3.97 7.76
C ASN A 369 23.75 -4.48 6.85
N TYR A 370 22.51 -4.29 7.25
CA TYR A 370 21.33 -4.63 6.45
C TYR A 370 21.25 -3.78 5.16
N ILE A 371 21.46 -2.47 5.25
CA ILE A 371 21.49 -1.57 4.08
C ILE A 371 22.61 -2.00 3.11
N VAL A 372 23.84 -2.23 3.62
CA VAL A 372 24.95 -2.69 2.79
C VAL A 372 24.66 -4.03 2.13
N LYS A 373 24.11 -5.01 2.88
CA LYS A 373 23.71 -6.31 2.32
C LYS A 373 22.69 -6.15 1.19
N ASN A 374 21.69 -5.28 1.37
CA ASN A 374 20.67 -5.04 0.34
C ASN A 374 21.20 -4.31 -0.89
N LEU A 375 22.19 -3.43 -0.76
CA LEU A 375 22.90 -2.85 -1.90
C LEU A 375 23.65 -3.92 -2.71
N LEU A 376 24.25 -4.90 -2.04
CA LEU A 376 24.96 -6.00 -2.70
C LEU A 376 24.01 -6.95 -3.47
N PHE A 377 22.72 -7.01 -3.08
CA PHE A 377 21.71 -7.77 -3.84
C PHE A 377 21.41 -7.17 -5.23
N GLU A 378 21.79 -5.93 -5.50
CA GLU A 378 21.65 -5.33 -6.83
C GLU A 378 22.85 -5.63 -7.76
N VAL A 379 23.93 -6.21 -7.24
CA VAL A 379 25.11 -6.60 -8.04
C VAL A 379 24.83 -7.93 -8.76
N PRO A 380 24.74 -7.96 -10.10
CA PRO A 380 24.18 -9.11 -10.85
C PRO A 380 24.88 -10.46 -10.59
N TRP A 381 26.20 -10.47 -10.45
CA TRP A 381 26.98 -11.71 -10.24
C TRP A 381 27.01 -12.17 -8.77
N LEU A 382 26.67 -11.27 -7.82
CA LEU A 382 26.70 -11.54 -6.39
C LEU A 382 25.30 -11.80 -5.79
N ARG A 383 24.29 -11.16 -6.34
CA ARG A 383 22.90 -11.15 -5.80
C ARG A 383 22.34 -12.52 -5.49
N ARG A 384 22.46 -13.49 -6.42
CA ARG A 384 21.94 -14.85 -6.24
C ARG A 384 22.62 -15.58 -5.08
N ARG A 385 23.96 -15.46 -4.97
CA ARG A 385 24.74 -16.14 -3.91
C ARG A 385 24.42 -15.60 -2.54
N LEU A 386 24.27 -14.28 -2.41
CA LEU A 386 23.92 -13.64 -1.13
C LEU A 386 22.48 -13.95 -0.74
N PHE A 387 21.54 -13.87 -1.67
CA PHE A 387 20.13 -14.12 -1.40
C PHE A 387 19.84 -15.59 -1.07
N LEU A 388 20.62 -16.53 -1.63
CA LEU A 388 20.50 -17.95 -1.34
C LEU A 388 20.60 -18.26 0.16
N ALA A 389 21.47 -17.56 0.88
CA ALA A 389 21.60 -17.75 2.33
C ALA A 389 20.31 -17.41 3.08
N ASP A 390 19.61 -16.35 2.67
CA ASP A 390 18.34 -15.97 3.27
C ASP A 390 17.19 -16.92 2.85
N ALA A 391 17.16 -17.33 1.59
CA ALA A 391 16.17 -18.27 1.07
C ALA A 391 16.29 -19.66 1.74
N ARG A 392 17.50 -20.09 2.06
CA ARG A 392 17.77 -21.37 2.76
C ARG A 392 17.27 -21.39 4.20
N LYS A 393 17.02 -20.26 4.81
CA LYS A 393 16.31 -20.22 6.10
C LYS A 393 14.92 -20.85 5.97
N ILE A 394 14.25 -20.62 4.85
CA ILE A 394 12.92 -21.17 4.54
C ILE A 394 13.05 -22.56 3.92
N VAL A 395 13.78 -22.70 2.80
CA VAL A 395 13.95 -23.95 2.06
C VAL A 395 15.45 -24.36 2.11
N PRO A 396 15.87 -25.22 3.05
CA PRO A 396 17.28 -25.49 3.30
C PRO A 396 18.05 -26.15 2.14
N ASP A 397 17.36 -26.93 1.32
CA ASP A 397 17.96 -27.64 0.18
C ASP A 397 18.02 -26.81 -1.10
N MET A 398 17.62 -25.53 -1.06
CA MET A 398 17.64 -24.66 -2.23
C MET A 398 19.05 -24.53 -2.81
N GLY A 399 19.17 -24.81 -4.10
CA GLY A 399 20.39 -24.64 -4.87
C GLY A 399 20.52 -23.23 -5.48
N LEU A 400 21.74 -22.88 -5.90
CA LEU A 400 21.97 -21.61 -6.59
C LEU A 400 21.24 -21.58 -7.94
N ASP A 401 21.12 -22.73 -8.61
CA ASP A 401 20.50 -22.83 -9.93
C ASP A 401 18.97 -22.81 -9.87
N ASP A 402 18.39 -23.03 -8.69
CA ASP A 402 16.95 -22.86 -8.46
C ASP A 402 16.55 -21.39 -8.45
N LEU A 403 17.46 -20.47 -8.11
CA LEU A 403 17.18 -19.04 -7.98
C LEU A 403 17.38 -18.29 -9.30
N SER A 404 16.37 -17.57 -9.74
CA SER A 404 16.44 -16.60 -10.84
C SER A 404 15.94 -15.23 -10.37
N PHE A 405 16.60 -14.16 -10.79
CA PHE A 405 16.14 -12.81 -10.47
C PHE A 405 14.84 -12.50 -11.22
N ALA A 406 13.82 -12.02 -10.53
CA ALA A 406 12.53 -11.66 -11.12
C ALA A 406 12.62 -10.26 -11.76
N GLU A 407 13.04 -10.21 -13.02
CA GLU A 407 13.15 -8.96 -13.77
C GLU A 407 11.78 -8.29 -13.94
N GLY A 408 11.72 -6.98 -13.74
CA GLY A 408 10.48 -6.21 -13.81
C GLY A 408 9.57 -6.33 -12.58
N TYR A 409 9.96 -7.13 -11.59
CA TYR A 409 9.23 -7.27 -10.33
C TYR A 409 9.77 -6.32 -9.25
N GLY A 410 8.86 -5.87 -8.39
CA GLY A 410 9.16 -5.04 -7.24
C GLY A 410 8.72 -3.59 -7.39
N GLY A 411 8.19 -3.05 -6.32
CA GLY A 411 7.75 -1.66 -6.19
C GLY A 411 8.66 -0.84 -5.30
N VAL A 412 8.29 0.42 -5.10
CA VAL A 412 8.96 1.35 -4.18
C VAL A 412 7.97 1.76 -3.09
N ARG A 413 8.30 1.46 -1.85
CA ARG A 413 7.52 1.89 -0.68
C ARG A 413 7.95 3.30 -0.29
N PRO A 414 7.04 4.29 -0.26
CA PRO A 414 7.35 5.63 0.19
C PRO A 414 7.39 5.68 1.73
N GLN A 415 8.53 5.27 2.32
CA GLN A 415 8.69 5.35 3.75
C GLN A 415 8.86 6.80 4.18
N LEU A 416 8.07 7.27 5.14
CA LEU A 416 8.10 8.66 5.57
C LEU A 416 9.10 8.90 6.68
N ILE A 417 9.73 10.06 6.64
CA ILE A 417 10.51 10.64 7.73
C ILE A 417 9.72 11.80 8.31
N ASN A 418 9.43 11.77 9.61
CA ASN A 418 8.92 12.92 10.34
C ASN A 418 10.11 13.77 10.80
N LYS A 419 10.21 15.00 10.27
CA LYS A 419 11.32 15.91 10.54
C LYS A 419 11.29 16.50 11.95
N HIS A 420 10.09 16.73 12.50
CA HIS A 420 9.93 17.25 13.87
C HIS A 420 10.37 16.22 14.90
N GLU A 421 9.92 14.98 14.73
CA GLU A 421 10.26 13.88 15.62
C GLU A 421 11.64 13.27 15.31
N ARG A 422 12.23 13.63 14.17
CA ARG A 422 13.52 13.12 13.65
C ARG A 422 13.58 11.59 13.64
N ARG A 423 12.51 10.96 13.16
CA ARG A 423 12.40 9.51 13.09
C ARG A 423 11.72 9.03 11.81
N LEU A 424 12.01 7.78 11.46
CA LEU A 424 11.30 7.06 10.42
C LEU A 424 9.89 6.69 10.91
N MET A 425 8.88 6.99 10.11
CA MET A 425 7.50 6.61 10.41
C MET A 425 7.20 5.22 9.87
N LEU A 426 6.60 4.37 10.69
CA LEU A 426 6.14 3.03 10.31
C LEU A 426 4.61 3.03 10.14
N GLY A 427 4.11 3.73 9.15
CA GLY A 427 2.67 3.80 8.95
C GLY A 427 2.27 4.81 7.87
N GLU A 428 0.99 4.95 7.72
CA GLU A 428 0.36 5.83 6.76
C GLU A 428 0.37 7.28 7.26
N ALA A 429 0.39 8.23 6.32
CA ALA A 429 0.18 9.64 6.61
C ALA A 429 -0.99 10.17 5.79
N ARG A 430 -1.90 10.85 6.47
CA ARG A 430 -2.99 11.60 5.87
C ARG A 430 -2.76 13.08 6.12
N ILE A 431 -2.51 13.83 5.06
CA ILE A 431 -2.28 15.27 5.11
C ILE A 431 -3.60 15.95 4.77
N ASN A 432 -4.31 16.41 5.80
CA ASN A 432 -5.52 17.23 5.66
C ASN A 432 -5.08 18.68 5.39
N ALA A 433 -4.88 19.00 4.11
CA ALA A 433 -4.34 20.30 3.72
C ALA A 433 -5.32 21.43 3.98
N ARG A 434 -6.59 21.24 3.61
CA ARG A 434 -7.72 22.14 3.80
C ARG A 434 -9.03 21.34 3.84
N PRO A 435 -10.14 21.92 4.32
CA PRO A 435 -11.45 21.34 4.09
C PRO A 435 -11.65 21.02 2.59
N GLY A 436 -11.85 19.76 2.27
CA GLY A 436 -12.04 19.29 0.89
C GLY A 436 -10.77 18.97 0.10
N LEU A 437 -9.58 19.07 0.69
CA LEU A 437 -8.33 18.66 0.03
C LEU A 437 -7.48 17.77 0.94
N VAL A 438 -7.32 16.52 0.54
CA VAL A 438 -6.60 15.49 1.30
C VAL A 438 -5.53 14.83 0.43
N PHE A 439 -4.35 14.59 1.00
CA PHE A 439 -3.28 13.83 0.38
C PHE A 439 -2.99 12.60 1.24
N ASN A 440 -3.18 11.42 0.68
CA ASN A 440 -2.93 10.15 1.34
C ASN A 440 -1.57 9.58 0.89
N VAL A 441 -0.71 9.29 1.84
CA VAL A 441 0.56 8.57 1.64
C VAL A 441 0.45 7.26 2.39
N THR A 442 0.26 6.16 1.66
CA THR A 442 -0.06 4.84 2.20
C THR A 442 1.07 3.84 1.92
N PRO A 443 2.15 3.81 2.75
CA PRO A 443 3.12 2.72 2.71
C PRO A 443 2.47 1.40 3.14
N SER A 444 3.22 0.29 3.02
CA SER A 444 2.72 -1.04 3.44
C SER A 444 2.24 -1.02 4.92
N PRO A 445 1.05 -1.57 5.22
CA PRO A 445 0.20 -2.42 4.39
C PRO A 445 -0.91 -1.69 3.59
N GLY A 446 -0.65 -0.52 3.03
CA GLY A 446 -1.63 0.36 2.39
C GLY A 446 -2.58 -0.32 1.39
N GLY A 447 -2.13 -1.36 0.67
CA GLY A 447 -3.02 -2.15 -0.19
C GLY A 447 -4.09 -2.91 0.61
N THR A 448 -3.71 -3.52 1.71
CA THR A 448 -4.65 -4.25 2.60
C THR A 448 -5.66 -3.30 3.26
N CYS A 449 -5.22 -2.09 3.61
CA CYS A 449 -6.06 -1.10 4.29
C CYS A 449 -6.84 -0.20 3.31
N CYS A 450 -6.84 -0.48 2.01
CA CYS A 450 -7.39 0.43 0.99
C CYS A 450 -8.87 0.77 1.20
N LEU A 451 -9.71 -0.22 1.55
CA LEU A 451 -11.14 0.00 1.84
C LEU A 451 -11.33 0.76 3.16
N GLY A 452 -10.60 0.43 4.24
CA GLY A 452 -10.70 1.16 5.49
C GLY A 452 -10.27 2.63 5.37
N ASN A 453 -9.26 2.91 4.53
CA ASN A 453 -8.85 4.27 4.23
C ASN A 453 -9.90 5.00 3.37
N ALA A 454 -10.49 4.29 2.41
CA ALA A 454 -11.57 4.81 1.59
C ALA A 454 -12.81 5.16 2.44
N ALA A 455 -13.21 4.30 3.38
CA ALA A 455 -14.31 4.57 4.31
C ALA A 455 -14.06 5.85 5.15
N THR A 456 -12.82 6.03 5.63
CA THR A 456 -12.44 7.23 6.37
C THR A 456 -12.54 8.50 5.51
N ASP A 457 -12.10 8.42 4.25
CA ASP A 457 -12.23 9.54 3.30
C ASP A 457 -13.70 9.79 2.93
N LEU A 458 -14.48 8.71 2.71
CA LEU A 458 -15.91 8.80 2.39
C LEU A 458 -16.70 9.50 3.51
N GLU A 459 -16.48 9.12 4.77
CA GLU A 459 -17.13 9.77 5.92
C GLU A 459 -16.85 11.28 5.95
N ALA A 460 -15.60 11.68 5.75
CA ALA A 460 -15.20 13.09 5.70
C ALA A 460 -15.83 13.83 4.50
N ILE A 461 -15.89 13.18 3.34
CA ILE A 461 -16.52 13.72 2.12
C ILE A 461 -18.02 13.89 2.34
N ALA A 462 -18.70 12.86 2.86
CA ALA A 462 -20.14 12.90 3.10
C ALA A 462 -20.53 14.01 4.10
N ALA A 463 -19.78 14.10 5.20
CA ALA A 463 -19.98 15.15 6.19
C ALA A 463 -19.81 16.57 5.59
N ARG A 464 -18.77 16.77 4.76
CA ARG A 464 -18.47 18.07 4.16
C ARG A 464 -19.47 18.46 3.06
N LEU A 465 -19.82 17.53 2.18
CA LEU A 465 -20.67 17.80 1.02
C LEU A 465 -22.17 17.73 1.36
N GLY A 466 -22.51 17.21 2.55
CA GLY A 466 -23.91 17.03 2.97
C GLY A 466 -24.66 16.02 2.11
N CYS A 467 -23.98 15.05 1.50
CA CYS A 467 -24.60 14.01 0.69
C CYS A 467 -25.15 12.88 1.58
N ARG A 468 -26.11 12.14 1.04
CA ARG A 468 -26.58 10.93 1.70
C ARG A 468 -25.46 9.88 1.73
N PHE A 469 -25.23 9.30 2.89
CA PHE A 469 -24.30 8.19 3.08
C PHE A 469 -25.02 7.00 3.72
N ASP A 470 -25.02 5.88 3.03
CA ASP A 470 -25.58 4.63 3.50
C ASP A 470 -24.57 3.85 4.34
N GLN A 471 -24.34 4.35 5.56
CA GLN A 471 -23.41 3.77 6.52
C GLN A 471 -23.80 2.34 6.89
N GLN A 472 -25.11 2.04 7.01
CA GLN A 472 -25.59 0.72 7.34
C GLN A 472 -25.23 -0.30 6.27
N LYS A 473 -25.45 0.05 4.99
CA LYS A 473 -25.07 -0.82 3.87
C LYS A 473 -23.57 -1.07 3.83
N LEU A 474 -22.74 -0.05 4.06
CA LEU A 474 -21.30 -0.19 4.14
C LEU A 474 -20.90 -1.14 5.29
N SER A 475 -21.48 -0.96 6.48
CA SER A 475 -21.21 -1.82 7.64
C SER A 475 -21.55 -3.29 7.37
N VAL A 476 -22.69 -3.56 6.76
CA VAL A 476 -23.10 -4.93 6.41
C VAL A 476 -22.18 -5.53 5.34
N GLU A 477 -21.93 -4.79 4.26
CA GLU A 477 -21.24 -5.31 3.09
C GLU A 477 -19.71 -5.39 3.24
N LEU A 478 -19.10 -4.47 3.96
CA LEU A 478 -17.64 -4.40 4.08
C LEU A 478 -17.10 -4.75 5.47
N TYR A 479 -17.83 -4.42 6.54
CA TYR A 479 -17.42 -4.83 7.90
C TYR A 479 -18.02 -6.17 8.34
N GLY A 480 -18.96 -6.75 7.58
CA GLY A 480 -19.60 -8.02 7.93
C GLY A 480 -20.49 -7.91 9.18
N GLU A 481 -20.97 -6.71 9.51
CA GLU A 481 -21.87 -6.49 10.64
C GLU A 481 -23.27 -7.03 10.32
N ALA A 482 -23.94 -7.63 11.31
CA ALA A 482 -25.29 -8.15 11.08
C ALA A 482 -26.27 -7.02 10.74
N ALA A 483 -27.13 -7.25 9.75
CA ALA A 483 -28.19 -6.30 9.42
C ALA A 483 -29.12 -6.13 10.63
N PRO A 484 -29.55 -4.91 10.98
CA PRO A 484 -30.51 -4.69 12.05
C PRO A 484 -31.80 -5.47 11.78
N GLY A 485 -32.15 -6.37 12.69
CA GLY A 485 -33.34 -7.22 12.59
C GLY A 485 -33.12 -8.65 12.05
N ALA A 486 -31.86 -9.07 11.88
CA ALA A 486 -31.51 -10.45 11.51
C ALA A 486 -31.23 -11.36 12.72
N ALA A 487 -31.71 -11.01 13.92
CA ALA A 487 -31.62 -11.81 15.15
C ALA A 487 -32.89 -12.60 15.40
#